data_379ce9d965f043adc51a7e042154071b
#
_entry.id   379ce9d965f043adc51a7e042154071b
#
_cell.length_a   1.000
_cell.length_b   1.000
_cell.length_c   1.000
_cell.angle_alpha   90.00
_cell.angle_beta   90.00
_cell.angle_gamma   90.00
#
_symmetry.space_group_name_H-M   'P 1'
#
loop_
_entity.id
_entity.type
_entity.pdbx_description
1 polymer ?
#
loop_
_entity_poly.entity_id
_entity_poly.type
_entity_poly.pdbx_seq_one_letter_code
_entity_poly.pdbx_strand_id
1 'polypeptide(L)'
;MIIEKFEDFCIEKRGGKVMLSAPHCYDQWRHEKIKRRETRSGVLVKSVASNLRCSCIYKTKFFYDDPNWDEKSTYRAELVNFIKKNEIKCLLDIHTMRAERETDICIGTNCMKNIQGKKDMLDVVWKCFKDYGFQHVEIDKPFNASHHNVVSCDVAEQCKIPCFQIEINNRFMHKAYEDFDFDKVKRVVKDIVNELEKILDNKKT
;
A
#
# COMPACT_ATOMS: atom_id res chain seq x y z
N MET A 1 6.44 -20.04 3.40
CA MET A 1 6.77 -18.62 3.63
C MET A 1 8.27 -18.46 3.65
N ILE A 2 8.83 -17.58 2.83
CA ILE A 2 10.26 -17.21 2.82
C ILE A 2 10.33 -15.74 3.26
N ILE A 3 11.24 -15.41 4.16
CA ILE A 3 11.46 -14.04 4.65
C ILE A 3 12.85 -13.61 4.23
N GLU A 4 12.93 -12.60 3.38
CA GLU A 4 14.16 -11.92 3.01
C GLU A 4 14.33 -10.69 3.90
N LYS A 5 15.39 -10.66 4.72
CA LYS A 5 15.66 -9.57 5.65
C LYS A 5 16.76 -8.67 5.10
N PHE A 6 16.47 -7.39 5.06
CA PHE A 6 17.40 -6.33 4.73
C PHE A 6 17.71 -5.51 6.00
N GLU A 7 18.54 -4.50 5.87
CA GLU A 7 18.98 -3.73 7.05
C GLU A 7 17.81 -3.11 7.84
N ASP A 8 16.82 -2.53 7.14
CA ASP A 8 15.73 -1.75 7.75
C ASP A 8 14.32 -2.14 7.28
N PHE A 9 14.21 -3.15 6.44
CA PHE A 9 12.94 -3.71 5.97
C PHE A 9 13.04 -5.22 5.75
N CYS A 10 11.91 -5.85 5.51
CA CYS A 10 11.88 -7.23 5.06
C CYS A 10 10.79 -7.46 4.00
N ILE A 11 11.00 -8.48 3.18
CA ILE A 11 10.05 -8.99 2.21
C ILE A 11 9.62 -10.38 2.67
N GLU A 12 8.31 -10.59 2.79
CA GLU A 12 7.74 -11.90 3.05
C GLU A 12 7.13 -12.45 1.76
N LYS A 13 7.77 -13.48 1.20
CA LYS A 13 7.24 -14.23 0.06
C LYS A 13 6.23 -15.26 0.56
N ARG A 14 4.98 -15.11 0.16
CA ARG A 14 3.87 -15.99 0.56
C ARG A 14 3.13 -16.56 -0.64
N GLY A 15 2.97 -15.82 -1.73
CA GLY A 15 2.23 -16.17 -2.94
C GLY A 15 1.30 -15.04 -3.36
N GLY A 16 0.29 -15.37 -4.19
CA GLY A 16 -0.66 -14.40 -4.73
C GLY A 16 -0.06 -13.54 -5.84
N LYS A 17 -0.93 -12.83 -6.56
CA LYS A 17 -0.58 -11.86 -7.59
C LYS A 17 -0.65 -10.43 -7.09
N VAL A 18 -1.33 -10.20 -5.96
CA VAL A 18 -1.40 -8.92 -5.26
C VAL A 18 -0.36 -8.89 -4.15
N MET A 19 0.43 -7.82 -4.08
CA MET A 19 1.42 -7.58 -3.03
C MET A 19 1.06 -6.33 -2.23
N LEU A 20 1.37 -6.34 -0.93
CA LEU A 20 1.15 -5.22 -0.03
C LEU A 20 2.48 -4.57 0.35
N SER A 21 2.50 -3.23 0.47
CA SER A 21 3.64 -2.43 0.89
C SER A 21 3.27 -1.51 2.05
N ALA A 22 4.20 -1.29 3.00
CA ALA A 22 4.09 -0.28 4.07
C ALA A 22 5.46 0.40 4.28
N PRO A 23 5.84 1.37 3.43
CA PRO A 23 7.17 1.98 3.48
C PRO A 23 7.35 2.90 4.70
N HIS A 24 6.27 3.41 5.29
CA HIS A 24 6.30 4.41 6.36
C HIS A 24 5.88 3.87 7.74
N CYS A 25 5.91 2.56 7.96
CA CYS A 25 5.51 1.98 9.25
C CYS A 25 6.51 2.18 10.40
N TYR A 26 7.66 2.80 10.12
CA TYR A 26 8.64 3.31 11.10
C TYR A 26 8.96 4.78 10.81
N ASP A 27 9.55 5.48 11.79
CA ASP A 27 10.05 6.84 11.59
C ASP A 27 11.09 6.85 10.47
N GLN A 28 11.14 7.92 9.68
CA GLN A 28 12.05 8.08 8.54
C GLN A 28 12.81 9.40 8.65
N TRP A 29 13.87 9.54 7.84
CA TRP A 29 14.60 10.78 7.67
C TRP A 29 14.19 11.46 6.37
N ARG A 30 13.65 12.68 6.43
CA ARG A 30 13.25 13.47 5.27
C ARG A 30 13.51 14.95 5.53
N HIS A 31 14.15 15.67 4.60
CA HIS A 31 14.47 17.10 4.74
C HIS A 31 15.17 17.43 6.06
N GLU A 32 16.20 16.66 6.41
CA GLU A 32 16.98 16.84 7.64
C GLU A 32 16.13 16.77 8.94
N LYS A 33 14.99 16.11 8.87
CA LYS A 33 14.06 15.95 9.99
C LYS A 33 13.56 14.51 10.11
N ILE A 34 13.17 14.15 11.32
CA ILE A 34 12.43 12.91 11.55
C ILE A 34 10.98 13.12 11.11
N LYS A 35 10.56 12.40 10.06
CA LYS A 35 9.16 12.21 9.71
C LYS A 35 8.63 11.05 10.55
N ARG A 36 7.63 11.31 11.39
CA ARG A 36 7.03 10.29 12.23
C ARG A 36 6.35 9.22 11.39
N ARG A 37 6.43 7.99 11.92
CA ARG A 37 5.81 6.82 11.33
C ARG A 37 4.30 6.95 11.15
N GLU A 38 3.79 6.24 10.20
CA GLU A 38 2.37 6.07 9.95
C GLU A 38 1.82 4.94 10.84
N THR A 39 0.86 5.30 11.68
CA THR A 39 0.36 4.41 12.73
C THR A 39 -0.25 3.15 12.15
N ARG A 40 0.20 1.98 12.61
CA ARG A 40 -0.33 0.64 12.31
C ARG A 40 -0.32 0.21 10.83
N SER A 41 0.23 1.00 9.88
CA SER A 41 0.30 0.60 8.47
C SER A 41 1.03 -0.74 8.28
N GLY A 42 2.18 -0.93 8.93
CA GLY A 42 2.90 -2.20 8.92
C GLY A 42 2.16 -3.35 9.60
N VAL A 43 1.42 -3.07 10.69
CA VAL A 43 0.57 -4.09 11.37
C VAL A 43 -0.56 -4.54 10.45
N LEU A 44 -1.19 -3.60 9.74
CA LEU A 44 -2.24 -3.89 8.76
C LEU A 44 -1.71 -4.79 7.65
N VAL A 45 -0.62 -4.37 6.99
CA VAL A 45 0.00 -5.12 5.90
C VAL A 45 0.37 -6.54 6.32
N LYS A 46 1.06 -6.71 7.45
CA LYS A 46 1.44 -8.04 7.98
C LYS A 46 0.24 -8.91 8.28
N SER A 47 -0.79 -8.34 8.93
CA SER A 47 -2.00 -9.08 9.31
C SER A 47 -2.76 -9.57 8.08
N VAL A 48 -3.00 -8.70 7.10
CA VAL A 48 -3.70 -9.06 5.87
C VAL A 48 -2.90 -10.07 5.04
N ALA A 49 -1.61 -9.80 4.83
CA ALA A 49 -0.73 -10.69 4.08
C ALA A 49 -0.66 -12.10 4.68
N SER A 50 -0.59 -12.21 6.00
CA SER A 50 -0.59 -13.50 6.69
C SER A 50 -1.89 -14.27 6.51
N ASN A 51 -3.03 -13.59 6.61
CA ASN A 51 -4.35 -14.21 6.47
C ASN A 51 -4.62 -14.71 5.04
N LEU A 52 -4.23 -13.95 4.03
CA LEU A 52 -4.50 -14.25 2.61
C LEU A 52 -3.35 -14.97 1.92
N ARG A 53 -2.23 -15.18 2.61
CA ARG A 53 -0.99 -15.72 2.04
C ARG A 53 -0.46 -14.92 0.86
N CYS A 54 -0.77 -13.62 0.77
CA CYS A 54 -0.17 -12.73 -0.23
C CYS A 54 1.18 -12.19 0.24
N SER A 55 2.07 -11.88 -0.71
CA SER A 55 3.41 -11.35 -0.40
C SER A 55 3.31 -9.91 0.12
N CYS A 56 4.28 -9.50 0.96
CA CYS A 56 4.34 -8.14 1.45
C CYS A 56 5.76 -7.65 1.73
N ILE A 57 5.92 -6.32 1.76
CA ILE A 57 7.14 -5.62 2.15
C ILE A 57 6.80 -4.53 3.18
N TYR A 58 7.63 -4.36 4.19
CA TYR A 58 7.45 -3.33 5.22
C TYR A 58 8.77 -3.00 5.92
N LYS A 59 8.91 -1.74 6.39
CA LYS A 59 10.04 -1.32 7.23
C LYS A 59 10.03 -2.07 8.57
N THR A 60 11.21 -2.30 9.15
CA THR A 60 11.39 -3.02 10.42
C THR A 60 12.05 -2.18 11.50
N LYS A 61 12.71 -1.08 11.12
CA LYS A 61 13.33 -0.10 12.03
C LYS A 61 13.46 1.26 11.35
N PHE A 62 13.82 2.28 12.13
CA PHE A 62 14.25 3.58 11.61
C PHE A 62 15.49 3.44 10.72
N PHE A 63 15.51 4.20 9.63
CA PHE A 63 16.66 4.35 8.77
C PHE A 63 16.75 5.76 8.20
N TYR A 64 17.94 6.17 7.72
CA TYR A 64 18.19 7.52 7.20
C TYR A 64 17.76 7.64 5.72
N ASP A 65 16.60 7.11 5.40
CA ASP A 65 15.96 7.24 4.09
C ASP A 65 14.45 7.40 4.20
N ASP A 66 13.83 7.90 3.14
CA ASP A 66 12.39 7.87 2.95
C ASP A 66 12.08 7.26 1.56
N PRO A 67 11.51 6.05 1.50
CA PRO A 67 11.22 5.37 0.23
C PRO A 67 10.30 6.14 -0.72
N ASN A 68 9.52 7.10 -0.22
CA ASN A 68 8.61 7.92 -1.04
C ASN A 68 9.17 9.31 -1.34
N TRP A 69 10.43 9.58 -1.01
CA TRP A 69 11.03 10.89 -1.20
C TRP A 69 12.41 10.85 -1.84
N ASP A 70 13.29 10.01 -1.32
CA ASP A 70 14.69 10.00 -1.75
C ASP A 70 14.83 9.46 -3.17
N GLU A 71 15.75 10.06 -3.94
CA GLU A 71 16.04 9.63 -5.31
C GLU A 71 16.47 8.15 -5.35
N LYS A 72 17.32 7.75 -4.40
CA LYS A 72 17.78 6.36 -4.26
C LYS A 72 17.14 5.74 -3.02
N SER A 73 16.50 4.61 -3.19
CA SER A 73 15.91 3.84 -2.11
C SER A 73 16.12 2.34 -2.34
N THR A 74 16.81 1.70 -1.40
CA THR A 74 16.99 0.23 -1.42
C THR A 74 15.65 -0.48 -1.31
N TYR A 75 14.73 0.08 -0.52
CA TYR A 75 13.36 -0.45 -0.39
C TYR A 75 12.66 -0.55 -1.74
N ARG A 76 12.66 0.53 -2.54
CA ARG A 76 12.03 0.52 -3.88
C ARG A 76 12.76 -0.43 -4.83
N ALA A 77 14.10 -0.39 -4.85
CA ALA A 77 14.90 -1.25 -5.72
C ALA A 77 14.63 -2.74 -5.48
N GLU A 78 14.62 -3.17 -4.22
CA GLU A 78 14.35 -4.56 -3.87
C GLU A 78 12.89 -4.97 -4.10
N LEU A 79 11.94 -4.05 -3.88
CA LEU A 79 10.53 -4.27 -4.23
C LEU A 79 10.36 -4.51 -5.73
N VAL A 80 10.97 -3.67 -6.58
CA VAL A 80 10.95 -3.82 -8.04
C VAL A 80 11.60 -5.15 -8.46
N ASN A 81 12.76 -5.48 -7.90
CA ASN A 81 13.44 -6.75 -8.15
C ASN A 81 12.58 -7.95 -7.77
N PHE A 82 11.93 -7.88 -6.60
CA PHE A 82 11.04 -8.94 -6.12
C PHE A 82 9.83 -9.12 -7.04
N ILE A 83 9.16 -8.04 -7.43
CA ILE A 83 8.00 -8.06 -8.33
C ILE A 83 8.37 -8.68 -9.68
N LYS A 84 9.52 -8.28 -10.27
CA LYS A 84 9.98 -8.81 -11.56
C LYS A 84 10.37 -10.30 -11.50
N LYS A 85 10.85 -10.78 -10.36
CA LYS A 85 11.22 -12.21 -10.15
C LYS A 85 10.04 -13.11 -9.79
N ASN A 86 8.94 -12.53 -9.36
CA ASN A 86 7.78 -13.26 -8.89
C ASN A 86 6.55 -12.82 -9.69
N GLU A 87 5.52 -13.63 -9.78
CA GLU A 87 4.33 -13.32 -10.59
C GLU A 87 3.39 -12.27 -9.95
N ILE A 88 3.95 -11.22 -9.37
CA ILE A 88 3.17 -10.12 -8.82
C ILE A 88 2.62 -9.28 -9.97
N LYS A 89 1.30 -9.00 -9.94
CA LYS A 89 0.57 -8.30 -10.98
C LYS A 89 -0.15 -7.05 -10.48
N CYS A 90 -0.15 -6.79 -9.17
CA CYS A 90 -0.71 -5.59 -8.58
C CYS A 90 -0.03 -5.27 -7.25
N LEU A 91 0.15 -3.97 -6.96
CA LEU A 91 0.66 -3.48 -5.68
C LEU A 91 -0.39 -2.61 -4.99
N LEU A 92 -0.62 -2.86 -3.70
CA LEU A 92 -1.31 -1.94 -2.80
C LEU A 92 -0.29 -1.36 -1.81
N ASP A 93 0.02 -0.09 -1.96
CA ASP A 93 0.97 0.66 -1.12
C ASP A 93 0.19 1.38 -0.03
N ILE A 94 0.32 0.92 1.22
CA ILE A 94 -0.53 1.31 2.34
C ILE A 94 0.13 2.43 3.15
N HIS A 95 -0.59 3.54 3.23
CA HIS A 95 -0.23 4.75 3.95
C HIS A 95 -1.31 5.19 4.91
N THR A 96 -0.97 6.17 5.75
CA THR A 96 -1.98 6.83 6.59
C THR A 96 -1.85 8.35 6.51
N MET A 97 -2.99 9.02 6.50
CA MET A 97 -3.06 10.48 6.55
C MET A 97 -3.58 10.97 7.90
N ARG A 98 -3.39 12.26 8.19
CA ARG A 98 -3.78 12.90 9.47
C ARG A 98 -5.26 12.74 9.76
N ALA A 99 -5.60 12.54 11.04
CA ALA A 99 -6.97 12.30 11.52
C ALA A 99 -7.92 13.51 11.31
N GLU A 100 -7.38 14.72 11.26
CA GLU A 100 -8.13 15.97 11.12
C GLU A 100 -8.67 16.20 9.69
N ARG A 101 -8.25 15.38 8.71
CA ARG A 101 -8.77 15.46 7.34
C ARG A 101 -10.21 14.94 7.26
N GLU A 102 -11.02 15.56 6.45
CA GLU A 102 -12.39 15.10 6.17
C GLU A 102 -12.40 13.78 5.40
N THR A 103 -11.44 13.58 4.50
CA THR A 103 -11.27 12.36 3.70
C THR A 103 -11.04 11.15 4.60
N ASP A 104 -11.83 10.10 4.40
CA ASP A 104 -11.67 8.80 5.07
C ASP A 104 -10.55 7.99 4.41
N ILE A 105 -10.64 7.88 3.10
CA ILE A 105 -9.73 7.12 2.24
C ILE A 105 -9.36 7.97 1.03
N CYS A 106 -8.08 8.01 0.69
CA CYS A 106 -7.65 8.54 -0.60
C CYS A 106 -6.95 7.43 -1.40
N ILE A 107 -7.40 7.24 -2.64
CA ILE A 107 -6.84 6.28 -3.59
C ILE A 107 -5.99 7.07 -4.59
N GLY A 108 -4.68 7.07 -4.43
CA GLY A 108 -3.74 7.73 -5.32
C GLY A 108 -3.42 6.86 -6.55
N THR A 109 -3.72 7.40 -7.74
CA THR A 109 -3.57 6.69 -9.02
C THR A 109 -2.72 7.44 -10.04
N ASN A 110 -2.28 8.66 -9.72
CA ASN A 110 -1.60 9.56 -10.66
C ASN A 110 -2.42 9.77 -11.95
N CYS A 111 -3.69 10.14 -11.79
CA CYS A 111 -4.63 10.27 -12.91
C CYS A 111 -4.66 9.01 -13.78
N MET A 112 -4.83 7.85 -13.18
CA MET A 112 -4.89 6.51 -13.79
C MET A 112 -3.54 5.96 -14.30
N LYS A 113 -2.45 6.73 -14.29
CA LYS A 113 -1.15 6.29 -14.83
C LYS A 113 -0.56 5.14 -14.01
N ASN A 114 -0.56 5.27 -12.68
CA ASN A 114 0.01 4.23 -11.80
C ASN A 114 -0.77 2.91 -11.86
N ILE A 115 -2.03 2.95 -12.23
CA ILE A 115 -2.87 1.75 -12.37
C ILE A 115 -2.98 1.27 -13.82
N GLN A 116 -2.13 1.75 -14.73
CA GLN A 116 -2.08 1.34 -16.14
C GLN A 116 -3.44 1.46 -16.84
N GLY A 117 -4.25 2.48 -16.50
CA GLY A 117 -5.60 2.68 -17.05
C GLY A 117 -6.63 1.63 -16.64
N LYS A 118 -6.36 0.77 -15.65
CA LYS A 118 -7.25 -0.31 -15.19
C LYS A 118 -8.42 0.22 -14.36
N LYS A 119 -9.40 0.82 -15.03
CA LYS A 119 -10.58 1.39 -14.38
C LYS A 119 -11.39 0.34 -13.63
N ASP A 120 -11.54 -0.85 -14.16
CA ASP A 120 -12.21 -1.99 -13.53
C ASP A 120 -11.63 -2.31 -12.13
N MET A 121 -10.31 -2.28 -11.99
CA MET A 121 -9.65 -2.48 -10.70
C MET A 121 -9.87 -1.30 -9.75
N LEU A 122 -9.85 -0.06 -10.25
CA LEU A 122 -10.15 1.12 -9.44
C LEU A 122 -11.57 1.10 -8.92
N ASP A 123 -12.54 0.77 -9.76
CA ASP A 123 -13.96 0.71 -9.39
C ASP A 123 -14.18 -0.33 -8.27
N VAL A 124 -13.49 -1.47 -8.34
CA VAL A 124 -13.52 -2.50 -7.27
C VAL A 124 -12.92 -1.97 -5.97
N VAL A 125 -11.73 -1.36 -6.01
CA VAL A 125 -11.09 -0.81 -4.79
C VAL A 125 -11.98 0.26 -4.16
N TRP A 126 -12.50 1.19 -4.96
CA TRP A 126 -13.38 2.26 -4.50
C TRP A 126 -14.68 1.69 -3.90
N LYS A 127 -15.32 0.75 -4.61
CA LYS A 127 -16.57 0.12 -4.17
C LYS A 127 -16.41 -0.62 -2.85
N CYS A 128 -15.33 -1.38 -2.66
CA CYS A 128 -15.07 -2.07 -1.40
C CYS A 128 -15.06 -1.09 -0.21
N PHE A 129 -14.36 0.04 -0.32
CA PHE A 129 -14.37 1.04 0.75
C PHE A 129 -15.78 1.60 0.99
N LYS A 130 -16.55 1.91 -0.06
CA LYS A 130 -17.92 2.41 0.06
C LYS A 130 -18.86 1.39 0.71
N ASP A 131 -18.78 0.12 0.33
CA ASP A 131 -19.60 -0.97 0.88
C ASP A 131 -19.33 -1.19 2.38
N TYR A 132 -18.10 -0.91 2.84
CA TYR A 132 -17.75 -0.92 4.25
C TYR A 132 -18.14 0.36 5.00
N GLY A 133 -18.85 1.31 4.34
CA GLY A 133 -19.40 2.51 4.95
C GLY A 133 -18.38 3.62 5.21
N PHE A 134 -17.26 3.67 4.45
CA PHE A 134 -16.41 4.85 4.42
C PHE A 134 -17.13 5.94 3.61
N GLN A 135 -17.35 7.12 4.23
CA GLN A 135 -18.19 8.16 3.63
C GLN A 135 -17.43 8.96 2.57
N HIS A 136 -16.20 9.38 2.88
CA HIS A 136 -15.37 10.25 2.04
C HIS A 136 -14.22 9.45 1.41
N VAL A 137 -14.54 8.72 0.33
CA VAL A 137 -13.56 7.95 -0.47
C VAL A 137 -13.24 8.75 -1.72
N GLU A 138 -12.04 9.34 -1.74
CA GLU A 138 -11.57 10.24 -2.78
C GLU A 138 -10.52 9.58 -3.68
N ILE A 139 -10.50 9.98 -4.96
CA ILE A 139 -9.49 9.53 -5.92
C ILE A 139 -8.56 10.71 -6.22
N ASP A 140 -7.26 10.50 -6.06
CA ASP A 140 -6.21 11.49 -6.33
C ASP A 140 -6.31 12.80 -5.53
N LYS A 141 -7.11 12.82 -4.47
CA LYS A 141 -7.27 13.96 -3.55
C LYS A 141 -7.36 13.46 -2.10
N PRO A 142 -6.56 14.00 -1.19
CA PRO A 142 -5.55 15.05 -1.37
C PRO A 142 -4.18 14.54 -1.88
N PHE A 143 -4.00 13.24 -2.09
CA PHE A 143 -2.74 12.61 -2.50
C PHE A 143 -2.93 11.85 -3.82
N ASN A 144 -2.26 12.31 -4.88
CA ASN A 144 -2.39 11.71 -6.21
C ASN A 144 -1.30 10.69 -6.56
N ALA A 145 -0.28 10.52 -5.71
CA ALA A 145 0.85 9.61 -5.94
C ALA A 145 1.63 9.88 -7.24
N SER A 146 1.76 11.17 -7.64
CA SER A 146 2.38 11.53 -8.93
C SER A 146 3.88 11.76 -8.89
N HIS A 147 4.47 11.90 -7.69
CA HIS A 147 5.91 12.12 -7.57
C HIS A 147 6.66 10.84 -7.94
N HIS A 148 7.67 10.95 -8.79
CA HIS A 148 8.39 9.80 -9.35
C HIS A 148 9.06 8.89 -8.30
N ASN A 149 9.44 9.43 -7.13
CA ASN A 149 10.02 8.65 -6.03
C ASN A 149 8.97 7.96 -5.13
N VAL A 150 7.67 8.22 -5.34
CA VAL A 150 6.63 7.50 -4.60
C VAL A 150 6.66 6.02 -5.00
N VAL A 151 6.61 5.13 -4.02
CA VAL A 151 6.71 3.67 -4.24
C VAL A 151 5.74 3.19 -5.31
N SER A 152 4.46 3.59 -5.23
CA SER A 152 3.44 3.18 -6.21
C SER A 152 3.71 3.73 -7.62
N CYS A 153 4.28 4.93 -7.75
CA CYS A 153 4.64 5.53 -9.04
C CYS A 153 5.84 4.83 -9.67
N ASP A 154 6.93 4.70 -8.92
CA ASP A 154 8.16 4.07 -9.37
C ASP A 154 7.96 2.59 -9.79
N VAL A 155 7.24 1.82 -8.95
CA VAL A 155 6.92 0.42 -9.26
C VAL A 155 6.02 0.30 -10.49
N ALA A 156 4.99 1.16 -10.62
CA ALA A 156 4.11 1.16 -11.79
C ALA A 156 4.88 1.43 -13.08
N GLU A 157 5.84 2.35 -13.03
CA GLU A 157 6.69 2.69 -14.17
C GLU A 157 7.66 1.56 -14.53
N GLN A 158 8.35 0.99 -13.54
CA GLN A 158 9.39 -0.01 -13.79
C GLN A 158 8.87 -1.42 -14.05
N CYS A 159 7.75 -1.80 -13.43
CA CYS A 159 7.18 -3.16 -13.53
C CYS A 159 5.99 -3.26 -14.48
N LYS A 160 5.42 -2.13 -14.91
CA LYS A 160 4.23 -2.07 -15.79
C LYS A 160 3.03 -2.83 -15.23
N ILE A 161 2.83 -2.76 -13.91
CA ILE A 161 1.69 -3.34 -13.20
C ILE A 161 0.85 -2.24 -12.54
N PRO A 162 -0.46 -2.45 -12.31
CA PRO A 162 -1.27 -1.54 -11.52
C PRO A 162 -0.74 -1.41 -10.09
N CYS A 163 -0.54 -0.16 -9.65
CA CYS A 163 -0.11 0.19 -8.30
C CYS A 163 -1.05 1.25 -7.71
N PHE A 164 -1.65 0.96 -6.56
CA PHE A 164 -2.52 1.86 -5.84
C PHE A 164 -1.82 2.38 -4.60
N GLN A 165 -1.75 3.70 -4.39
CA GLN A 165 -1.43 4.27 -3.10
C GLN A 165 -2.74 4.41 -2.30
N ILE A 166 -2.84 3.75 -1.16
CA ILE A 166 -4.03 3.79 -0.31
C ILE A 166 -3.69 4.55 0.96
N GLU A 167 -4.21 5.76 1.08
CA GLU A 167 -4.07 6.63 2.25
C GLU A 167 -5.32 6.47 3.14
N ILE A 168 -5.14 5.89 4.32
CA ILE A 168 -6.20 5.64 5.28
C ILE A 168 -6.16 6.72 6.36
N ASN A 169 -7.29 7.33 6.67
CA ASN A 169 -7.34 8.32 7.73
C ASN A 169 -6.99 7.69 9.10
N ASN A 170 -6.08 8.34 9.82
CA ASN A 170 -5.54 7.83 11.10
C ASN A 170 -6.61 7.61 12.18
N ARG A 171 -7.80 8.26 12.08
CA ARG A 171 -8.93 8.00 13.00
C ARG A 171 -9.39 6.55 12.98
N PHE A 172 -9.23 5.84 11.86
CA PHE A 172 -9.55 4.40 11.72
C PHE A 172 -8.37 3.48 12.09
N MET A 173 -7.18 4.06 12.30
CA MET A 173 -5.95 3.31 12.53
C MET A 173 -5.45 3.40 13.97
N HIS A 174 -5.92 4.38 14.75
CA HIS A 174 -5.40 4.68 16.08
C HIS A 174 -6.02 3.81 17.17
N LYS A 175 -5.21 3.35 18.13
CA LYS A 175 -5.65 2.52 19.27
C LYS A 175 -6.65 3.19 20.22
N ALA A 176 -6.69 4.53 20.24
CA ALA A 176 -7.58 5.28 21.13
C ALA A 176 -9.05 5.28 20.67
N TYR A 177 -9.28 4.98 19.40
CA TYR A 177 -10.61 4.76 18.84
C TYR A 177 -10.73 3.26 18.64
N GLU A 178 -11.62 2.62 19.32
CA GLU A 178 -11.84 1.18 19.46
C GLU A 178 -11.22 0.27 18.37
N ASP A 179 -10.70 -0.90 18.72
CA ASP A 179 -10.15 -1.89 17.78
C ASP A 179 -11.14 -2.28 16.65
N PHE A 180 -12.42 -1.95 16.81
CA PHE A 180 -13.47 -2.14 15.82
C PHE A 180 -13.19 -1.44 14.48
N ASP A 181 -12.74 -0.18 14.50
CA ASP A 181 -12.43 0.57 13.27
C ASP A 181 -11.22 -0.02 12.56
N PHE A 182 -10.20 -0.42 13.30
CA PHE A 182 -9.04 -1.10 12.71
C PHE A 182 -9.39 -2.47 12.16
N ASP A 183 -10.27 -3.22 12.80
CA ASP A 183 -10.77 -4.49 12.28
C ASP A 183 -11.62 -4.30 11.02
N LYS A 184 -12.39 -3.22 10.93
CA LYS A 184 -13.08 -2.81 9.71
C LYS A 184 -12.08 -2.56 8.57
N VAL A 185 -11.01 -1.80 8.83
CA VAL A 185 -9.94 -1.55 7.85
C VAL A 185 -9.28 -2.86 7.42
N LYS A 186 -8.95 -3.76 8.34
CA LYS A 186 -8.37 -5.08 7.98
C LYS A 186 -9.30 -5.88 7.07
N ARG A 187 -10.61 -5.88 7.36
CA ARG A 187 -11.59 -6.61 6.53
C ARG A 187 -11.68 -6.05 5.13
N VAL A 188 -11.85 -4.74 4.99
CA VAL A 188 -11.96 -4.13 3.66
C VAL A 188 -10.70 -4.33 2.83
N VAL A 189 -9.50 -4.20 3.40
CA VAL A 189 -8.25 -4.44 2.66
C VAL A 189 -8.13 -5.92 2.24
N LYS A 190 -8.58 -6.86 3.08
CA LYS A 190 -8.65 -8.28 2.69
C LYS A 190 -9.57 -8.51 1.51
N ASP A 191 -10.75 -7.91 1.52
CA ASP A 191 -11.71 -8.05 0.42
C ASP A 191 -11.21 -7.41 -0.86
N ILE A 192 -10.56 -6.25 -0.78
CA ILE A 192 -9.89 -5.63 -1.93
C ILE A 192 -8.86 -6.59 -2.54
N VAL A 193 -7.99 -7.19 -1.73
CA VAL A 193 -7.01 -8.16 -2.23
C VAL A 193 -7.69 -9.33 -2.91
N ASN A 194 -8.73 -9.91 -2.30
CA ASN A 194 -9.46 -11.06 -2.86
C ASN A 194 -10.13 -10.71 -4.19
N GLU A 195 -10.77 -9.56 -4.31
CA GLU A 195 -11.43 -9.13 -5.55
C GLU A 195 -10.40 -8.83 -6.66
N LEU A 196 -9.28 -8.20 -6.32
CA LEU A 196 -8.19 -7.97 -7.27
C LEU A 196 -7.57 -9.28 -7.76
N GLU A 197 -7.37 -10.27 -6.90
CA GLU A 197 -6.90 -11.62 -7.28
C GLU A 197 -7.86 -12.27 -8.30
N LYS A 198 -9.18 -12.19 -8.06
CA LYS A 198 -10.19 -12.71 -9.00
C LYS A 198 -10.08 -12.06 -10.39
N ILE A 199 -9.93 -10.73 -10.44
CA ILE A 199 -9.76 -10.00 -11.70
C ILE A 199 -8.49 -10.46 -12.43
N LEU A 200 -7.40 -10.66 -11.68
CA LEU A 200 -6.10 -11.06 -12.22
C LEU A 200 -6.07 -12.54 -12.65
N ASP A 201 -6.91 -13.39 -12.05
CA ASP A 201 -7.07 -14.80 -12.46
C ASP A 201 -7.91 -14.93 -13.72
N ASN A 202 -9.00 -14.17 -13.84
CA ASN A 202 -9.91 -14.22 -14.99
C ASN A 202 -9.31 -13.68 -16.29
N LYS A 203 -8.21 -12.94 -16.25
CA LYS A 203 -7.49 -12.45 -17.44
C LYS A 203 -6.51 -13.46 -18.05
N LYS A 204 -6.54 -14.74 -17.65
CA LYS A 204 -5.76 -15.84 -18.23
C LYS A 204 -6.47 -16.52 -19.42
N THR A 205 -7.66 -16.05 -19.80
CA THR A 205 -8.39 -16.46 -21.01
C THR A 205 -8.32 -15.32 -22.05
#